data_0d6d2da9033f5ee09ccba849e2eb5154
#
_entry.id   0d6d2da9033f5ee09ccba849e2eb5154
#
_cell.length_a   1.000
_cell.length_b   1.000
_cell.length_c   1.000
_cell.angle_alpha   90.00
_cell.angle_beta   90.00
_cell.angle_gamma   90.00
#
_symmetry.space_group_name_H-M   'P 1'
#
loop_
_entity.id
_entity.type
_entity.pdbx_description
1 polymer ?
#
loop_
_entity_poly.entity_id
_entity_poly.type
_entity_poly.pdbx_seq_one_letter_code
_entity_poly.pdbx_strand_id
1 'polypeptide(L)'
;MIILDGKATSDKIKLEIAQTVKEIVEKGGKRPHLAAILVGNDGASQTYVGHKERACAQVGFKSTLLRFPQEISQQELLDRIKEINANDDIDGLIVQLPLPSHIDEDAVINAIDPKKDVDGFHPENVGRMMLGLPTFLPATPYGILRLLSEYGIQTKGKHCVIIGRSNIVGRPLANLLSLKDEPGDCTVTICHSRTKNIEYFTRQADIIIAALGSPSFLKGDMIREGAVIVDVGITRIPDETKKAGFRLAGDVDFETVAPKASYITPVPGGVGPMTIVSLMVNTLKAAEGK
;
A
#
# COMPACT_ATOMS: atom_id res chain seq x y z
N MET A 1 19.86 -8.39 -13.34
CA MET A 1 18.88 -7.69 -12.53
C MET A 1 17.65 -7.31 -13.38
N ILE A 2 16.46 -7.56 -12.87
CA ILE A 2 15.17 -7.23 -13.49
C ILE A 2 14.49 -6.14 -12.63
N ILE A 3 13.98 -5.09 -13.28
CA ILE A 3 13.19 -4.06 -12.59
C ILE A 3 11.78 -4.56 -12.36
N LEU A 4 11.32 -4.53 -11.11
CA LEU A 4 9.92 -4.74 -10.74
C LEU A 4 9.13 -3.45 -11.01
N ASP A 5 8.68 -3.28 -12.26
CA ASP A 5 7.98 -2.08 -12.71
C ASP A 5 6.52 -2.09 -12.22
N GLY A 6 6.31 -1.50 -11.04
CA GLY A 6 4.99 -1.38 -10.45
C GLY A 6 4.07 -0.43 -11.21
N LYS A 7 4.63 0.54 -11.94
CA LYS A 7 3.83 1.44 -12.78
C LYS A 7 3.20 0.67 -13.95
N ALA A 8 3.99 -0.07 -14.71
CA ALA A 8 3.49 -0.86 -15.83
C ALA A 8 2.47 -1.92 -15.36
N THR A 9 2.78 -2.63 -14.25
CA THR A 9 1.87 -3.59 -13.63
C THR A 9 0.56 -2.95 -13.18
N SER A 10 0.63 -1.80 -12.50
CA SER A 10 -0.55 -1.04 -12.07
C SER A 10 -1.40 -0.59 -13.25
N ASP A 11 -0.79 -0.12 -14.33
CA ASP A 11 -1.51 0.34 -15.52
C ASP A 11 -2.24 -0.83 -16.21
N LYS A 12 -1.65 -2.02 -16.29
CA LYS A 12 -2.30 -3.25 -16.76
C LYS A 12 -3.55 -3.58 -15.92
N ILE A 13 -3.40 -3.63 -14.58
CA ILE A 13 -4.51 -3.96 -13.67
C ILE A 13 -5.63 -2.91 -13.76
N LYS A 14 -5.30 -1.63 -13.92
CA LYS A 14 -6.33 -0.59 -14.12
C LYS A 14 -7.15 -0.81 -15.38
N LEU A 15 -6.54 -1.28 -16.48
CA LEU A 15 -7.27 -1.62 -17.70
C LEU A 15 -8.24 -2.79 -17.47
N GLU A 16 -7.83 -3.81 -16.73
CA GLU A 16 -8.68 -4.93 -16.35
C GLU A 16 -9.88 -4.46 -15.51
N ILE A 17 -9.63 -3.62 -14.50
CA ILE A 17 -10.69 -3.02 -13.67
C ILE A 17 -11.64 -2.17 -14.51
N ALA A 18 -11.11 -1.32 -15.40
CA ALA A 18 -11.92 -0.45 -16.24
C ALA A 18 -12.86 -1.27 -17.17
N GLN A 19 -12.37 -2.39 -17.70
CA GLN A 19 -13.19 -3.30 -18.50
C GLN A 19 -14.30 -3.93 -17.65
N THR A 20 -13.99 -4.40 -16.43
CA THR A 20 -14.99 -4.96 -15.50
C THR A 20 -16.05 -3.92 -15.13
N VAL A 21 -15.64 -2.69 -14.83
CA VAL A 21 -16.58 -1.60 -14.51
C VAL A 21 -17.49 -1.27 -15.68
N LYS A 22 -16.96 -1.24 -16.90
CA LYS A 22 -17.74 -1.04 -18.11
C LYS A 22 -18.83 -2.11 -18.24
N GLU A 23 -18.48 -3.38 -18.07
CA GLU A 23 -19.43 -4.51 -18.13
C GLU A 23 -20.52 -4.43 -17.05
N ILE A 24 -20.14 -4.03 -15.80
CA ILE A 24 -21.11 -3.80 -14.72
C ILE A 24 -22.12 -2.73 -15.11
N VAL A 25 -21.64 -1.59 -15.61
CA VAL A 25 -22.50 -0.46 -15.98
C VAL A 25 -23.39 -0.79 -17.20
N GLU A 26 -22.86 -1.46 -18.21
CA GLU A 26 -23.62 -1.89 -19.39
C GLU A 26 -24.75 -2.88 -19.05
N LYS A 27 -24.57 -3.68 -17.98
CA LYS A 27 -25.60 -4.58 -17.43
C LYS A 27 -26.58 -3.87 -16.47
N GLY A 28 -26.49 -2.55 -16.33
CA GLY A 28 -27.34 -1.75 -15.44
C GLY A 28 -26.94 -1.78 -13.97
N GLY A 29 -25.74 -2.31 -13.68
CA GLY A 29 -25.20 -2.33 -12.32
C GLY A 29 -24.69 -0.97 -11.86
N LYS A 30 -24.52 -0.80 -10.55
CA LYS A 30 -24.01 0.40 -9.93
C LYS A 30 -22.51 0.58 -10.22
N ARG A 31 -22.12 1.82 -10.55
CA ARG A 31 -20.71 2.19 -10.68
C ARG A 31 -20.05 2.21 -9.32
N PRO A 32 -18.89 1.53 -9.12
CA PRO A 32 -18.18 1.57 -7.84
C PRO A 32 -17.85 3.00 -7.41
N HIS A 33 -17.97 3.28 -6.11
CA HIS A 33 -17.80 4.61 -5.55
C HIS A 33 -16.84 4.62 -4.37
N LEU A 34 -15.72 5.32 -4.51
CA LEU A 34 -14.74 5.54 -3.47
C LEU A 34 -14.89 6.93 -2.85
N ALA A 35 -15.06 7.02 -1.54
CA ALA A 35 -14.92 8.25 -0.78
C ALA A 35 -13.53 8.35 -0.16
N ALA A 36 -12.96 9.54 -0.18
CA ALA A 36 -11.69 9.85 0.46
C ALA A 36 -11.85 11.06 1.38
N ILE A 37 -11.35 10.96 2.59
CA ILE A 37 -11.26 12.07 3.55
C ILE A 37 -9.80 12.53 3.62
N LEU A 38 -9.59 13.84 3.52
CA LEU A 38 -8.32 14.52 3.72
C LEU A 38 -8.47 15.60 4.78
N VAL A 39 -7.68 15.52 5.84
CA VAL A 39 -7.65 16.53 6.92
C VAL A 39 -6.36 17.31 6.84
N GLY A 40 -6.46 18.64 6.83
CA GLY A 40 -5.33 19.55 6.75
C GLY A 40 -4.72 19.68 5.35
N ASN A 41 -3.51 20.25 5.30
CA ASN A 41 -2.87 20.70 4.06
C ASN A 41 -1.50 20.04 3.82
N ASP A 42 -1.24 18.84 4.38
CA ASP A 42 0.03 18.14 4.12
C ASP A 42 0.20 17.87 2.62
N GLY A 43 1.30 18.34 2.07
CA GLY A 43 1.55 18.28 0.62
C GLY A 43 1.75 16.85 0.09
N ALA A 44 2.23 15.92 0.93
CA ALA A 44 2.34 14.52 0.55
C ALA A 44 0.96 13.89 0.45
N SER A 45 0.13 14.08 1.46
CA SER A 45 -1.25 13.60 1.53
C SER A 45 -2.10 14.14 0.36
N GLN A 46 -1.96 15.44 0.03
CA GLN A 46 -2.63 16.04 -1.14
C GLN A 46 -2.22 15.37 -2.46
N THR A 47 -0.92 15.08 -2.62
CA THR A 47 -0.40 14.40 -3.81
C THR A 47 -0.97 12.98 -3.93
N TYR A 48 -1.00 12.24 -2.82
CA TYR A 48 -1.53 10.87 -2.78
C TYR A 48 -3.03 10.84 -3.10
N VAL A 49 -3.82 11.72 -2.48
CA VAL A 49 -5.26 11.81 -2.77
C VAL A 49 -5.50 12.17 -4.24
N GLY A 50 -4.74 13.11 -4.80
CA GLY A 50 -4.83 13.45 -6.23
C GLY A 50 -4.48 12.28 -7.16
N HIS A 51 -3.58 11.38 -6.75
CA HIS A 51 -3.30 10.14 -7.51
C HIS A 51 -4.47 9.16 -7.41
N LYS A 52 -5.11 9.03 -6.23
CA LYS A 52 -6.29 8.18 -6.01
C LYS A 52 -7.48 8.65 -6.84
N GLU A 53 -7.76 9.96 -6.88
CA GLU A 53 -8.83 10.55 -7.71
C GLU A 53 -8.60 10.27 -9.21
N ARG A 54 -7.38 10.48 -9.69
CA ARG A 54 -7.03 10.16 -11.09
C ARG A 54 -7.18 8.67 -11.40
N ALA A 55 -6.80 7.79 -10.47
CA ALA A 55 -6.96 6.36 -10.64
C ALA A 55 -8.45 5.98 -10.70
N CYS A 56 -9.30 6.53 -9.83
CA CYS A 56 -10.76 6.36 -9.91
C CYS A 56 -11.31 6.74 -11.28
N ALA A 57 -10.91 7.92 -11.81
CA ALA A 57 -11.34 8.36 -13.14
C ALA A 57 -10.86 7.41 -14.25
N GLN A 58 -9.62 6.90 -14.16
CA GLN A 58 -9.06 5.97 -15.16
C GLN A 58 -9.80 4.64 -15.20
N VAL A 59 -10.23 4.11 -14.05
CA VAL A 59 -10.95 2.85 -13.96
C VAL A 59 -12.48 3.01 -14.06
N GLY A 60 -12.97 4.23 -14.22
CA GLY A 60 -14.41 4.51 -14.36
C GLY A 60 -15.20 4.50 -13.06
N PHE A 61 -14.55 4.63 -11.91
CA PHE A 61 -15.23 4.75 -10.61
C PHE A 61 -15.81 6.16 -10.40
N LYS A 62 -16.87 6.23 -9.58
CA LYS A 62 -17.27 7.48 -8.94
C LYS A 62 -16.31 7.77 -7.77
N SER A 63 -15.96 9.03 -7.58
CA SER A 63 -15.05 9.46 -6.53
C SER A 63 -15.60 10.67 -5.80
N THR A 64 -15.56 10.65 -4.48
CA THR A 64 -15.92 11.79 -3.61
C THR A 64 -14.75 12.13 -2.72
N LEU A 65 -14.24 13.37 -2.82
CA LEU A 65 -13.19 13.86 -1.93
C LEU A 65 -13.77 14.87 -0.95
N LEU A 66 -13.68 14.55 0.33
CA LEU A 66 -14.06 15.42 1.44
C LEU A 66 -12.78 16.03 2.05
N ARG A 67 -12.69 17.35 2.02
CA ARG A 67 -11.56 18.10 2.59
C ARG A 67 -12.01 18.81 3.85
N PHE A 68 -11.25 18.59 4.92
CA PHE A 68 -11.50 19.25 6.20
C PHE A 68 -10.28 20.08 6.62
N PRO A 69 -10.50 21.20 7.32
CA PRO A 69 -9.41 22.00 7.87
C PRO A 69 -8.64 21.19 8.92
N GLN A 70 -7.41 21.60 9.20
CA GLN A 70 -6.56 20.94 10.18
C GLN A 70 -7.17 20.98 11.59
N GLU A 71 -7.98 21.98 11.88
CA GLU A 71 -8.61 22.26 13.16
C GLU A 71 -9.92 21.49 13.39
N ILE A 72 -10.39 20.68 12.42
CA ILE A 72 -11.59 19.86 12.62
C ILE A 72 -11.47 19.05 13.91
N SER A 73 -12.53 19.02 14.69
CA SER A 73 -12.54 18.20 15.91
C SER A 73 -12.65 16.70 15.56
N GLN A 74 -12.13 15.86 16.44
CA GLN A 74 -12.28 14.41 16.29
C GLN A 74 -13.76 14.01 16.20
N GLN A 75 -14.63 14.60 17.00
CA GLN A 75 -16.06 14.27 16.99
C GLN A 75 -16.72 14.60 15.65
N GLU A 76 -16.44 15.77 15.08
CA GLU A 76 -16.97 16.13 13.75
C GLU A 76 -16.47 15.17 12.66
N LEU A 77 -15.20 14.75 12.71
CA LEU A 77 -14.66 13.77 11.76
C LEU A 77 -15.36 12.42 11.90
N LEU A 78 -15.57 11.95 13.14
CA LEU A 78 -16.29 10.69 13.41
C LEU A 78 -17.74 10.74 12.94
N ASP A 79 -18.43 11.87 13.12
CA ASP A 79 -19.80 12.06 12.65
C ASP A 79 -19.87 12.00 11.11
N ARG A 80 -18.89 12.57 10.41
CA ARG A 80 -18.79 12.47 8.93
C ARG A 80 -18.52 11.04 8.47
N ILE A 81 -17.67 10.30 9.17
CA ILE A 81 -17.43 8.87 8.88
C ILE A 81 -18.73 8.08 9.05
N LYS A 82 -19.49 8.35 10.12
CA LYS A 82 -20.78 7.70 10.35
C LYS A 82 -21.79 7.98 9.23
N GLU A 83 -21.86 9.21 8.74
CA GLU A 83 -22.71 9.58 7.60
C GLU A 83 -22.32 8.79 6.32
N ILE A 84 -21.00 8.65 6.06
CA ILE A 84 -20.49 7.89 4.91
C ILE A 84 -20.79 6.40 5.07
N ASN A 85 -20.62 5.84 6.27
CA ASN A 85 -20.96 4.45 6.55
C ASN A 85 -22.43 4.15 6.26
N ALA A 86 -23.34 5.08 6.55
CA ALA A 86 -24.78 4.95 6.30
C ALA A 86 -25.19 5.22 4.84
N ASN A 87 -24.27 5.64 3.98
CA ASN A 87 -24.57 5.97 2.58
C ASN A 87 -24.30 4.77 1.68
N ASP A 88 -25.35 4.10 1.20
CA ASP A 88 -25.26 2.92 0.33
C ASP A 88 -24.70 3.22 -1.07
N ASP A 89 -24.64 4.51 -1.49
CA ASP A 89 -23.99 4.87 -2.74
C ASP A 89 -22.46 4.80 -2.67
N ILE A 90 -21.88 4.82 -1.46
CA ILE A 90 -20.43 4.72 -1.23
C ILE A 90 -20.05 3.29 -0.88
N ASP A 91 -19.16 2.69 -1.68
CA ASP A 91 -18.71 1.30 -1.51
C ASP A 91 -17.44 1.22 -0.68
N GLY A 92 -16.56 2.21 -0.79
CA GLY A 92 -15.30 2.26 -0.05
C GLY A 92 -15.02 3.61 0.55
N LEU A 93 -14.39 3.62 1.72
CA LEU A 93 -13.93 4.81 2.42
C LEU A 93 -12.46 4.68 2.76
N ILE A 94 -11.74 5.76 2.54
CA ILE A 94 -10.37 5.94 3.05
C ILE A 94 -10.29 7.24 3.83
N VAL A 95 -9.53 7.23 4.92
CA VAL A 95 -9.10 8.43 5.62
C VAL A 95 -7.61 8.56 5.45
N GLN A 96 -7.16 9.59 4.72
CA GLN A 96 -5.76 9.75 4.39
C GLN A 96 -4.93 10.05 5.63
N LEU A 97 -3.98 9.16 5.95
CA LEU A 97 -3.01 9.32 7.03
C LEU A 97 -1.76 10.08 6.53
N PRO A 98 -1.01 10.76 7.43
CA PRO A 98 -1.30 10.93 8.85
C PRO A 98 -2.39 11.96 9.14
N LEU A 99 -3.03 11.85 10.29
CA LEU A 99 -3.98 12.83 10.81
C LEU A 99 -3.28 13.86 11.71
N PRO A 100 -3.88 15.04 11.94
CA PRO A 100 -3.41 15.98 12.96
C PRO A 100 -3.30 15.33 14.34
N SER A 101 -2.30 15.72 15.13
CA SER A 101 -1.94 15.06 16.41
C SER A 101 -3.03 15.09 17.51
N HIS A 102 -4.05 15.93 17.36
CA HIS A 102 -5.19 15.99 18.29
C HIS A 102 -6.32 15.01 17.93
N ILE A 103 -6.19 14.28 16.81
CA ILE A 103 -7.13 13.26 16.37
C ILE A 103 -6.48 11.89 16.58
N ASP A 104 -7.18 11.02 17.27
CA ASP A 104 -6.78 9.64 17.49
C ASP A 104 -7.01 8.80 16.22
N GLU A 105 -5.92 8.41 15.55
CA GLU A 105 -5.97 7.60 14.34
C GLU A 105 -6.67 6.25 14.57
N ASP A 106 -6.46 5.60 15.72
CA ASP A 106 -7.08 4.33 16.04
C ASP A 106 -8.60 4.48 16.20
N ALA A 107 -9.06 5.56 16.83
CA ALA A 107 -10.49 5.87 16.94
C ALA A 107 -11.11 6.09 15.56
N VAL A 108 -10.42 6.77 14.65
CA VAL A 108 -10.89 7.02 13.28
C VAL A 108 -10.95 5.73 12.46
N ILE A 109 -9.92 4.89 12.51
CA ILE A 109 -9.89 3.60 11.82
C ILE A 109 -11.04 2.69 12.31
N ASN A 110 -11.25 2.62 13.63
CA ASN A 110 -12.31 1.81 14.23
C ASN A 110 -13.74 2.33 13.91
N ALA A 111 -13.89 3.59 13.53
CA ALA A 111 -15.18 4.17 13.16
C ALA A 111 -15.61 3.84 11.73
N ILE A 112 -14.69 3.42 10.87
CA ILE A 112 -15.00 3.02 9.49
C ILE A 112 -15.74 1.66 9.53
N ASP A 113 -16.82 1.52 8.74
CA ASP A 113 -17.45 0.20 8.58
C ASP A 113 -16.43 -0.77 7.93
N PRO A 114 -16.14 -1.94 8.55
CA PRO A 114 -15.24 -2.94 7.98
C PRO A 114 -15.54 -3.31 6.53
N LYS A 115 -16.81 -3.23 6.12
CA LYS A 115 -17.25 -3.50 4.74
C LYS A 115 -16.90 -2.38 3.76
N LYS A 116 -16.55 -1.19 4.27
CA LYS A 116 -16.12 -0.01 3.48
C LYS A 116 -14.65 0.34 3.69
N ASP A 117 -13.96 -0.35 4.61
CA ASP A 117 -12.52 -0.18 4.88
C ASP A 117 -11.67 -0.77 3.76
N VAL A 118 -11.63 -0.10 2.63
CA VAL A 118 -10.89 -0.57 1.45
C VAL A 118 -9.38 -0.36 1.54
N ASP A 119 -8.88 0.39 2.54
CA ASP A 119 -7.46 0.42 2.91
C ASP A 119 -7.04 -0.84 3.69
N GLY A 120 -7.99 -1.57 4.31
CA GLY A 120 -7.75 -2.82 5.03
C GLY A 120 -7.08 -2.63 6.39
N PHE A 121 -7.33 -1.51 7.08
CA PHE A 121 -6.68 -1.19 8.36
C PHE A 121 -7.58 -1.48 9.58
N HIS A 122 -8.89 -1.66 9.36
CA HIS A 122 -9.81 -1.96 10.45
C HIS A 122 -9.43 -3.26 11.17
N PRO A 123 -9.43 -3.31 12.51
CA PRO A 123 -9.02 -4.49 13.27
C PRO A 123 -9.75 -5.78 12.89
N GLU A 124 -11.03 -5.71 12.49
CA GLU A 124 -11.76 -6.86 11.98
C GLU A 124 -11.13 -7.40 10.68
N ASN A 125 -10.84 -6.52 9.71
CA ASN A 125 -10.20 -6.92 8.45
C ASN A 125 -8.80 -7.48 8.69
N VAL A 126 -8.02 -6.85 9.57
CA VAL A 126 -6.69 -7.34 9.96
C VAL A 126 -6.78 -8.69 10.65
N GLY A 127 -7.72 -8.89 11.55
CA GLY A 127 -7.93 -10.18 12.23
C GLY A 127 -8.34 -11.29 11.25
N ARG A 128 -9.25 -10.99 10.31
CA ARG A 128 -9.67 -11.94 9.26
C ARG A 128 -8.50 -12.28 8.33
N MET A 129 -7.72 -11.28 7.91
CA MET A 129 -6.50 -11.48 7.12
C MET A 129 -5.52 -12.41 7.84
N MET A 130 -5.29 -12.20 9.14
CA MET A 130 -4.41 -13.03 9.96
C MET A 130 -4.81 -14.51 9.97
N LEU A 131 -6.11 -14.78 9.90
CA LEU A 131 -6.69 -16.12 9.86
C LEU A 131 -6.83 -16.70 8.45
N GLY A 132 -6.42 -15.95 7.40
CA GLY A 132 -6.61 -16.36 6.01
C GLY A 132 -8.07 -16.34 5.55
N LEU A 133 -8.93 -15.59 6.22
CA LEU A 133 -10.35 -15.45 5.87
C LEU A 133 -10.56 -14.35 4.82
N PRO A 134 -11.59 -14.46 3.96
CA PRO A 134 -11.92 -13.42 2.99
C PRO A 134 -12.11 -12.05 3.65
N THR A 135 -11.38 -11.06 3.18
CA THR A 135 -11.42 -9.68 3.70
C THR A 135 -10.75 -8.71 2.71
N PHE A 136 -10.79 -7.41 3.02
CA PHE A 136 -9.93 -6.43 2.36
C PHE A 136 -8.51 -6.51 2.93
N LEU A 137 -7.56 -6.71 2.06
CA LEU A 137 -6.15 -6.73 2.45
C LEU A 137 -5.58 -5.30 2.47
N PRO A 138 -4.68 -4.98 3.41
CA PRO A 138 -4.00 -3.69 3.41
C PRO A 138 -3.39 -3.37 2.05
N ALA A 139 -3.70 -2.19 1.50
CA ALA A 139 -3.46 -1.88 0.08
C ALA A 139 -1.98 -2.00 -0.34
N THR A 140 -1.03 -1.52 0.48
CA THR A 140 0.41 -1.64 0.18
C THR A 140 0.91 -3.08 0.24
N PRO A 141 0.68 -3.86 1.30
CA PRO A 141 0.96 -5.29 1.33
C PRO A 141 0.36 -6.06 0.14
N TYR A 142 -0.90 -5.82 -0.15
CA TYR A 142 -1.57 -6.47 -1.28
C TYR A 142 -0.91 -6.12 -2.62
N GLY A 143 -0.54 -4.85 -2.82
CA GLY A 143 0.19 -4.41 -4.00
C GLY A 143 1.55 -5.09 -4.16
N ILE A 144 2.27 -5.33 -3.06
CA ILE A 144 3.54 -6.04 -3.07
C ILE A 144 3.33 -7.51 -3.48
N LEU A 145 2.34 -8.19 -2.89
CA LEU A 145 2.01 -9.57 -3.27
C LEU A 145 1.67 -9.69 -4.76
N ARG A 146 0.82 -8.79 -5.26
CA ARG A 146 0.46 -8.74 -6.68
C ARG A 146 1.69 -8.51 -7.57
N LEU A 147 2.60 -7.63 -7.17
CA LEU A 147 3.82 -7.36 -7.92
C LEU A 147 4.73 -8.61 -7.96
N LEU A 148 4.93 -9.28 -6.83
CA LEU A 148 5.70 -10.54 -6.78
C LEU A 148 5.08 -11.60 -7.68
N SER A 149 3.76 -11.76 -7.66
CA SER A 149 3.02 -12.71 -8.51
C SER A 149 3.14 -12.39 -9.99
N GLU A 150 3.00 -11.12 -10.40
CA GLU A 150 3.08 -10.71 -11.81
C GLU A 150 4.47 -10.98 -12.43
N TYR A 151 5.51 -10.95 -11.61
CA TYR A 151 6.87 -11.30 -12.05
C TYR A 151 7.23 -12.76 -11.81
N GLY A 152 6.29 -13.61 -11.40
CA GLY A 152 6.52 -15.05 -11.18
C GLY A 152 7.56 -15.35 -10.10
N ILE A 153 7.71 -14.45 -9.10
CA ILE A 153 8.68 -14.61 -8.03
C ILE A 153 8.18 -15.69 -7.06
N GLN A 154 8.93 -16.78 -7.01
CA GLN A 154 8.62 -17.87 -6.09
C GLN A 154 8.90 -17.46 -4.65
N THR A 155 7.89 -17.57 -3.80
CA THR A 155 7.95 -17.24 -2.37
C THR A 155 8.02 -18.48 -1.48
N LYS A 156 7.46 -19.58 -1.91
CA LYS A 156 7.37 -20.84 -1.15
C LYS A 156 8.73 -21.34 -0.71
N GLY A 157 8.88 -21.53 0.61
CA GLY A 157 10.12 -22.00 1.23
C GLY A 157 11.25 -20.98 1.24
N LYS A 158 11.01 -19.73 0.81
CA LYS A 158 12.02 -18.67 0.80
C LYS A 158 12.12 -17.97 2.14
N HIS A 159 13.30 -17.47 2.46
CA HIS A 159 13.50 -16.60 3.61
C HIS A 159 13.24 -15.15 3.19
N CYS A 160 12.19 -14.55 3.75
CA CYS A 160 11.87 -13.16 3.56
C CYS A 160 12.23 -12.35 4.80
N VAL A 161 13.03 -11.31 4.64
CA VAL A 161 13.34 -10.34 5.70
C VAL A 161 12.60 -9.05 5.42
N ILE A 162 11.77 -8.63 6.37
CA ILE A 162 11.04 -7.36 6.32
C ILE A 162 11.70 -6.39 7.31
N ILE A 163 12.20 -5.27 6.81
CA ILE A 163 12.78 -4.22 7.63
C ILE A 163 11.72 -3.14 7.84
N GLY A 164 11.08 -3.16 9.00
CA GLY A 164 9.93 -2.34 9.36
C GLY A 164 8.82 -3.15 9.99
N ARG A 165 8.09 -2.56 10.95
CA ARG A 165 7.02 -3.26 11.69
C ARG A 165 5.78 -2.39 11.91
N SER A 166 5.49 -1.51 10.95
CA SER A 166 4.28 -0.70 10.99
C SER A 166 3.02 -1.56 10.90
N ASN A 167 1.92 -1.06 11.45
CA ASN A 167 0.62 -1.75 11.38
C ASN A 167 0.04 -1.72 9.96
N ILE A 168 0.50 -0.80 9.11
CA ILE A 168 -0.04 -0.62 7.75
C ILE A 168 0.77 -1.34 6.66
N VAL A 169 2.03 -1.73 6.92
CA VAL A 169 2.89 -2.41 5.94
C VAL A 169 3.59 -3.63 6.53
N GLY A 170 4.53 -3.43 7.45
CA GLY A 170 5.47 -4.48 7.86
C GLY A 170 4.80 -5.68 8.50
N ARG A 171 3.94 -5.48 9.49
CA ARG A 171 3.20 -6.56 10.16
C ARG A 171 2.20 -7.28 9.24
N PRO A 172 1.32 -6.55 8.52
CA PRO A 172 0.41 -7.19 7.59
C PRO A 172 1.15 -8.02 6.52
N LEU A 173 2.20 -7.48 5.93
CA LEU A 173 2.96 -8.18 4.90
C LEU A 173 3.67 -9.42 5.46
N ALA A 174 4.21 -9.36 6.67
CA ALA A 174 4.81 -10.52 7.32
C ALA A 174 3.79 -11.65 7.54
N ASN A 175 2.59 -11.29 7.97
CA ASN A 175 1.51 -12.25 8.09
C ASN A 175 1.15 -12.87 6.74
N LEU A 176 0.86 -12.04 5.73
CA LEU A 176 0.46 -12.49 4.40
C LEU A 176 1.52 -13.41 3.75
N LEU A 177 2.81 -13.06 3.83
CA LEU A 177 3.88 -13.88 3.28
C LEU A 177 4.12 -15.18 4.05
N SER A 178 3.66 -15.29 5.31
CA SER A 178 3.73 -16.52 6.10
C SER A 178 2.52 -17.42 5.92
N LEU A 179 1.42 -16.96 5.32
CA LEU A 179 0.25 -17.77 5.05
C LEU A 179 0.57 -18.86 4.02
N LYS A 180 -0.15 -19.97 4.12
CA LYS A 180 -0.09 -21.08 3.17
C LYS A 180 -0.90 -20.72 1.91
N ASP A 181 -0.33 -19.83 1.10
CA ASP A 181 -0.92 -19.28 -0.10
C ASP A 181 0.18 -18.94 -1.12
N GLU A 182 -0.18 -18.45 -2.31
CA GLU A 182 0.78 -17.99 -3.32
C GLU A 182 0.35 -16.61 -3.87
N PRO A 183 1.23 -15.57 -3.68
CA PRO A 183 2.53 -15.59 -2.99
C PRO A 183 2.39 -15.67 -1.46
N GLY A 184 3.16 -16.58 -0.86
CA GLY A 184 3.18 -16.88 0.58
C GLY A 184 4.14 -18.02 0.89
N ASP A 185 3.86 -18.82 1.93
CA ASP A 185 4.69 -19.95 2.37
C ASP A 185 6.17 -19.57 2.65
N CYS A 186 6.44 -18.30 2.99
CA CYS A 186 7.78 -17.84 3.37
C CYS A 186 8.11 -18.16 4.83
N THR A 187 9.39 -18.36 5.13
CA THR A 187 9.93 -18.10 6.47
C THR A 187 10.18 -16.61 6.59
N VAL A 188 9.48 -15.92 7.51
CA VAL A 188 9.54 -14.46 7.62
C VAL A 188 10.27 -14.01 8.87
N THR A 189 11.24 -13.13 8.70
CA THR A 189 11.93 -12.42 9.80
C THR A 189 11.58 -10.93 9.74
N ILE A 190 11.09 -10.37 10.84
CA ILE A 190 10.86 -8.92 10.97
C ILE A 190 12.04 -8.27 11.69
N CYS A 191 12.71 -7.34 11.03
CA CYS A 191 13.73 -6.48 11.61
C CYS A 191 13.18 -5.07 11.84
N HIS A 192 13.70 -4.38 12.84
CA HIS A 192 13.23 -3.04 13.22
C HIS A 192 14.34 -2.24 13.93
N SER A 193 14.09 -0.99 14.30
CA SER A 193 15.06 -0.07 14.91
C SER A 193 15.74 -0.57 16.21
N ARG A 194 15.26 -1.66 16.81
CA ARG A 194 15.87 -2.29 17.99
C ARG A 194 16.56 -3.62 17.66
N THR A 195 16.50 -4.07 16.39
CA THR A 195 17.21 -5.27 15.96
C THR A 195 18.70 -4.99 15.89
N LYS A 196 19.49 -5.81 16.56
CA LYS A 196 20.95 -5.76 16.46
C LYS A 196 21.41 -6.53 15.24
N ASN A 197 22.46 -6.06 14.56
CA ASN A 197 23.08 -6.72 13.41
C ASN A 197 22.07 -7.08 12.32
N ILE A 198 21.34 -6.08 11.79
CA ILE A 198 20.33 -6.27 10.75
C ILE A 198 20.93 -6.99 9.53
N GLU A 199 22.19 -6.68 9.20
CA GLU A 199 22.95 -7.29 8.10
C GLU A 199 23.09 -8.82 8.23
N TYR A 200 23.11 -9.35 9.43
CA TYR A 200 23.13 -10.80 9.67
C TYR A 200 21.88 -11.48 9.06
N PHE A 201 20.72 -10.85 9.21
CA PHE A 201 19.46 -11.36 8.68
C PHE A 201 19.34 -11.10 7.17
N THR A 202 19.65 -9.89 6.71
CA THR A 202 19.45 -9.50 5.32
C THR A 202 20.40 -10.21 4.36
N ARG A 203 21.63 -10.53 4.78
CA ARG A 203 22.58 -11.34 3.97
C ARG A 203 22.15 -12.79 3.76
N GLN A 204 21.18 -13.29 4.51
CA GLN A 204 20.63 -14.63 4.37
C GLN A 204 19.29 -14.65 3.63
N ALA A 205 18.71 -13.49 3.37
CA ALA A 205 17.38 -13.36 2.81
C ALA A 205 17.34 -13.63 1.29
N ASP A 206 16.38 -14.43 0.86
CA ASP A 206 16.02 -14.56 -0.56
C ASP A 206 15.26 -13.33 -1.06
N ILE A 207 14.42 -12.79 -0.17
CA ILE A 207 13.56 -11.63 -0.44
C ILE A 207 13.76 -10.62 0.68
N ILE A 208 13.98 -9.35 0.36
CA ILE A 208 14.09 -8.27 1.33
C ILE A 208 13.04 -7.21 1.01
N ILE A 209 12.24 -6.86 2.01
CA ILE A 209 11.27 -5.77 1.95
C ILE A 209 11.78 -4.63 2.85
N ALA A 210 12.16 -3.51 2.24
CA ALA A 210 12.60 -2.32 2.96
C ALA A 210 11.41 -1.36 3.16
N ALA A 211 10.98 -1.18 4.40
CA ALA A 211 9.80 -0.38 4.79
C ALA A 211 10.04 0.39 6.09
N LEU A 212 11.14 1.18 6.14
CA LEU A 212 11.59 1.89 7.35
C LEU A 212 11.27 3.39 7.29
N GLY A 213 11.14 3.97 6.08
CA GLY A 213 11.12 5.41 5.90
C GLY A 213 12.47 6.08 6.16
N SER A 214 13.58 5.38 5.88
CA SER A 214 14.95 5.87 6.05
C SER A 214 15.71 5.76 4.73
N PRO A 215 15.92 6.87 4.02
CA PRO A 215 16.52 6.86 2.68
C PRO A 215 17.88 6.17 2.63
N SER A 216 18.06 5.31 1.62
CA SER A 216 19.32 4.61 1.33
C SER A 216 19.89 3.80 2.50
N PHE A 217 19.02 3.28 3.38
CA PHE A 217 19.42 2.46 4.54
C PHE A 217 20.01 1.11 4.10
N LEU A 218 19.31 0.39 3.22
CA LEU A 218 19.75 -0.94 2.74
C LEU A 218 20.81 -0.77 1.66
N LYS A 219 22.02 -1.26 1.93
CA LYS A 219 23.19 -1.15 1.04
C LYS A 219 23.57 -2.49 0.41
N GLY A 220 24.35 -2.45 -0.66
CA GLY A 220 24.79 -3.64 -1.39
C GLY A 220 25.62 -4.63 -0.60
N ASP A 221 26.33 -4.22 0.45
CA ASP A 221 27.06 -5.12 1.35
C ASP A 221 26.18 -5.79 2.40
N MET A 222 24.93 -5.33 2.53
CA MET A 222 23.94 -5.90 3.44
C MET A 222 23.07 -6.99 2.80
N ILE A 223 23.23 -7.28 1.51
CA ILE A 223 22.42 -8.28 0.81
C ILE A 223 23.28 -9.41 0.26
N ARG A 224 22.68 -10.56 0.02
CA ARG A 224 23.30 -11.64 -0.76
C ARG A 224 23.12 -11.42 -2.26
N GLU A 225 23.98 -12.04 -3.06
CA GLU A 225 23.81 -12.09 -4.51
C GLU A 225 22.49 -12.79 -4.89
N GLY A 226 21.80 -12.23 -5.87
CA GLY A 226 20.56 -12.79 -6.40
C GLY A 226 19.31 -12.55 -5.54
N ALA A 227 19.38 -11.77 -4.46
CA ALA A 227 18.22 -11.43 -3.65
C ALA A 227 17.17 -10.63 -4.45
N VAL A 228 15.90 -10.82 -4.11
CA VAL A 228 14.77 -10.00 -4.56
C VAL A 228 14.59 -8.83 -3.59
N ILE A 229 14.58 -7.61 -4.11
CA ILE A 229 14.53 -6.39 -3.29
C ILE A 229 13.27 -5.59 -3.60
N VAL A 230 12.44 -5.38 -2.57
CA VAL A 230 11.23 -4.56 -2.66
C VAL A 230 11.41 -3.34 -1.76
N ASP A 231 11.57 -2.18 -2.37
CA ASP A 231 11.67 -0.90 -1.70
C ASP A 231 10.28 -0.26 -1.57
N VAL A 232 9.81 -0.14 -0.34
CA VAL A 232 8.51 0.49 0.00
C VAL A 232 8.70 1.96 0.37
N GLY A 233 9.94 2.36 0.68
CA GLY A 233 10.26 3.71 1.11
C GLY A 233 9.91 4.76 0.08
N ILE A 234 9.27 5.84 0.51
CA ILE A 234 9.05 7.05 -0.30
C ILE A 234 9.27 8.26 0.58
N THR A 235 10.47 8.79 0.56
CA THR A 235 10.84 9.98 1.33
C THR A 235 11.15 11.12 0.38
N ARG A 236 10.62 12.32 0.65
CA ARG A 236 10.99 13.54 -0.06
C ARG A 236 12.30 14.05 0.51
N ILE A 237 13.33 14.13 -0.32
CA ILE A 237 14.61 14.73 0.04
C ILE A 237 14.83 15.99 -0.78
N PRO A 238 15.36 17.09 -0.20
CA PRO A 238 15.63 18.30 -0.93
C PRO A 238 16.50 18.05 -2.17
N ASP A 239 16.14 18.67 -3.31
CA ASP A 239 16.89 18.57 -4.55
C ASP A 239 16.64 19.84 -5.37
N GLU A 240 17.60 20.76 -5.34
CA GLU A 240 17.52 22.06 -6.01
C GLU A 240 17.55 21.92 -7.54
N THR A 241 17.98 20.78 -8.07
CA THR A 241 17.99 20.53 -9.53
C THR A 241 16.60 20.24 -10.07
N LYS A 242 15.64 19.95 -9.21
CA LYS A 242 14.25 19.63 -9.58
C LYS A 242 13.35 20.85 -9.43
N LYS A 243 12.48 21.09 -10.41
CA LYS A 243 11.48 22.18 -10.35
C LYS A 243 10.59 22.12 -9.08
N ALA A 244 10.38 20.93 -8.54
CA ALA A 244 9.60 20.73 -7.31
C ALA A 244 10.40 21.01 -6.03
N GLY A 245 11.71 21.29 -6.11
CA GLY A 245 12.60 21.49 -4.95
C GLY A 245 12.95 20.21 -4.19
N PHE A 246 12.49 19.04 -4.63
CA PHE A 246 12.76 17.74 -4.01
C PHE A 246 12.79 16.61 -5.02
N ARG A 247 13.40 15.50 -4.64
CA ARG A 247 13.26 14.20 -5.29
C ARG A 247 12.72 13.16 -4.32
N LEU A 248 12.16 12.09 -4.85
CA LEU A 248 11.75 10.93 -4.06
C LEU A 248 12.92 9.96 -3.91
N ALA A 249 13.13 9.47 -2.72
CA ALA A 249 14.14 8.46 -2.39
C ALA A 249 13.48 7.30 -1.67
N GLY A 250 13.92 6.09 -2.00
CA GLY A 250 13.56 4.88 -1.30
C GLY A 250 14.46 4.58 -0.10
N ASP A 251 14.14 3.50 0.60
CA ASP A 251 14.93 2.99 1.72
C ASP A 251 16.16 2.18 1.25
N VAL A 252 16.24 1.89 -0.05
CA VAL A 252 17.32 1.11 -0.66
C VAL A 252 18.31 2.04 -1.36
N ASP A 253 19.59 1.84 -1.12
CA ASP A 253 20.66 2.42 -1.93
C ASP A 253 20.72 1.68 -3.28
N PHE A 254 19.95 2.19 -4.24
CA PHE A 254 19.74 1.54 -5.52
C PHE A 254 21.06 1.27 -6.27
N GLU A 255 21.99 2.21 -6.22
CA GLU A 255 23.27 2.12 -6.96
C GLU A 255 24.13 0.94 -6.49
N THR A 256 24.18 0.71 -5.18
CA THR A 256 24.98 -0.37 -4.60
C THR A 256 24.27 -1.71 -4.55
N VAL A 257 22.93 -1.70 -4.47
CA VAL A 257 22.09 -2.90 -4.33
C VAL A 257 21.74 -3.53 -5.69
N ALA A 258 21.39 -2.71 -6.68
CA ALA A 258 20.94 -3.19 -7.99
C ALA A 258 21.93 -4.15 -8.69
N PRO A 259 23.27 -3.94 -8.67
CA PRO A 259 24.21 -4.85 -9.31
C PRO A 259 24.18 -6.30 -8.74
N LYS A 260 23.72 -6.46 -7.50
CA LYS A 260 23.68 -7.75 -6.80
C LYS A 260 22.29 -8.40 -6.79
N ALA A 261 21.23 -7.60 -6.93
CA ALA A 261 19.86 -8.08 -6.88
C ALA A 261 19.49 -8.86 -8.15
N SER A 262 18.64 -9.89 -8.03
CA SER A 262 17.98 -10.51 -9.18
C SER A 262 16.82 -9.66 -9.67
N TYR A 263 16.03 -9.14 -8.73
CA TYR A 263 14.90 -8.23 -8.96
C TYR A 263 14.97 -7.08 -7.98
N ILE A 264 14.56 -5.88 -8.41
CA ILE A 264 14.49 -4.68 -7.57
C ILE A 264 13.37 -3.75 -8.01
N THR A 265 12.64 -3.17 -7.06
CA THR A 265 11.69 -2.08 -7.36
C THR A 265 12.39 -0.74 -7.50
N PRO A 266 12.01 0.10 -8.47
CA PRO A 266 12.48 1.48 -8.53
C PRO A 266 11.70 2.39 -7.58
N VAL A 267 12.30 3.49 -7.15
CA VAL A 267 11.60 4.60 -6.45
C VAL A 267 11.91 5.91 -7.18
N PRO A 268 10.89 6.58 -7.73
CA PRO A 268 9.47 6.19 -7.82
C PRO A 268 9.18 5.11 -8.88
N GLY A 269 7.95 4.54 -8.87
CA GLY A 269 7.47 3.65 -9.93
C GLY A 269 7.36 2.17 -9.52
N GLY A 270 7.84 1.80 -8.33
CA GLY A 270 7.71 0.46 -7.77
C GLY A 270 6.40 0.26 -6.99
N VAL A 271 6.49 0.22 -5.66
CA VAL A 271 5.36 -0.12 -4.77
C VAL A 271 4.24 0.92 -4.78
N GLY A 272 4.55 2.23 -4.87
CA GLY A 272 3.55 3.29 -4.79
C GLY A 272 2.36 3.14 -5.77
N PRO A 273 2.58 2.95 -7.09
CA PRO A 273 1.51 2.67 -8.04
C PRO A 273 0.70 1.42 -7.70
N MET A 274 1.34 0.38 -7.15
CA MET A 274 0.69 -0.87 -6.75
C MET A 274 -0.24 -0.69 -5.55
N THR A 275 0.11 0.18 -4.60
CA THR A 275 -0.77 0.57 -3.49
C THR A 275 -2.08 1.18 -4.01
N ILE A 276 -1.99 2.10 -4.98
CA ILE A 276 -3.16 2.78 -5.54
C ILE A 276 -4.07 1.79 -6.29
N VAL A 277 -3.51 0.92 -7.11
CA VAL A 277 -4.33 -0.04 -7.86
C VAL A 277 -4.94 -1.11 -6.95
N SER A 278 -4.28 -1.49 -5.86
CA SER A 278 -4.83 -2.41 -4.86
C SER A 278 -6.04 -1.81 -4.15
N LEU A 279 -6.02 -0.51 -3.88
CA LEU A 279 -7.18 0.21 -3.37
C LEU A 279 -8.35 0.16 -4.37
N MET A 280 -8.09 0.28 -5.68
CA MET A 280 -9.15 0.14 -6.70
C MET A 280 -9.70 -1.30 -6.71
N VAL A 281 -8.86 -2.31 -6.57
CA VAL A 281 -9.31 -3.71 -6.48
C VAL A 281 -10.20 -3.93 -5.26
N ASN A 282 -9.81 -3.43 -4.08
CA ASN A 282 -10.63 -3.53 -2.88
C ASN A 282 -11.97 -2.78 -3.03
N THR A 283 -11.97 -1.59 -3.63
CA THR A 283 -13.19 -0.82 -3.88
C THR A 283 -14.13 -1.55 -4.86
N LEU A 284 -13.59 -2.20 -5.89
CA LEU A 284 -14.40 -3.01 -6.79
C LEU A 284 -15.03 -4.20 -6.07
N LYS A 285 -14.25 -4.92 -5.24
CA LYS A 285 -14.76 -6.02 -4.39
C LYS A 285 -15.88 -5.55 -3.46
N ALA A 286 -15.72 -4.38 -2.84
CA ALA A 286 -16.75 -3.80 -1.97
C ALA A 286 -18.05 -3.53 -2.74
N ALA A 287 -17.97 -2.96 -3.95
CA ALA A 287 -19.12 -2.70 -4.81
C ALA A 287 -19.82 -3.97 -5.30
N GLU A 288 -19.09 -5.09 -5.43
CA GLU A 288 -19.64 -6.40 -5.80
C GLU A 288 -20.22 -7.17 -4.60
N GLY A 289 -20.06 -6.65 -3.38
CA GLY A 289 -20.50 -7.31 -2.14
C GLY A 289 -19.69 -8.57 -1.78
N LYS A 290 -18.43 -8.63 -2.18
CA LYS A 290 -17.53 -9.79 -2.01
C LYS A 290 -16.51 -9.58 -0.89
#